data_4f80b030c82ac30887fbe1fa6246967d
#
_entry.id   4f80b030c82ac30887fbe1fa6246967d
#
_cell.length_a   1.000
_cell.length_b   1.000
_cell.length_c   1.000
_cell.angle_alpha   90.00
_cell.angle_beta   90.00
_cell.angle_gamma   90.00
#
_symmetry.space_group_name_H-M   'P 1'
#
loop_
_entity.id
_entity.type
_entity.pdbx_description
1 polymer ?
#
loop_
_entity_poly.entity_id
_entity_poly.type
_entity_poly.pdbx_seq_one_letter_code
_entity_poly.pdbx_strand_id
1 'polypeptide(L)'
;MGLILPLLQAAAQQPDAAQIMSKSRDLSITGSLSANISLTITEKGGSSRSRTISMTTKSYADGLEKRIIKFIEPADVRGTSMLVVDNKNSADEMWIYLPALKKTRRIVTSEKGKSFMSSEFSNADMTSPTISDFTHKHLEKSGTNNQWIIESTPVNEDKAEEYGYSRKISYISIDKSQVQKMEFYNFDNELFKIIEIKSIFPLSDGKYLVKNMVANNLNTNRKSEILFSNISEGVKVDDSNFTIQNLER
;
A
#
# COMPACT_ATOMS: atom_id res chain seq x y z
N MET A 1 44.67 -4.58 44.92
CA MET A 1 44.68 -5.04 43.53
C MET A 1 43.22 -5.29 43.14
N GLY A 2 42.57 -4.24 42.56
CA GLY A 2 41.14 -4.31 42.20
C GLY A 2 41.00 -4.88 40.78
N LEU A 3 40.29 -6.00 40.65
CA LEU A 3 39.89 -6.54 39.34
C LEU A 3 38.81 -5.64 38.74
N ILE A 4 39.14 -4.94 37.67
CA ILE A 4 38.15 -4.25 36.81
C ILE A 4 37.66 -5.32 35.81
N LEU A 5 36.44 -5.85 36.03
CA LEU A 5 35.74 -6.64 35.00
C LEU A 5 35.25 -5.68 33.90
N PRO A 6 35.58 -5.93 32.63
CA PRO A 6 35.01 -5.18 31.54
C PRO A 6 33.50 -5.53 31.43
N LEU A 7 32.61 -4.53 31.59
CA LEU A 7 31.21 -4.61 31.18
C LEU A 7 31.18 -4.80 29.65
N LEU A 8 30.99 -6.04 29.20
CA LEU A 8 30.55 -6.28 27.81
C LEU A 8 29.14 -5.66 27.66
N GLN A 9 29.07 -4.50 27.06
CA GLN A 9 27.80 -3.99 26.51
C GLN A 9 27.42 -4.95 25.38
N ALA A 10 26.41 -5.81 25.61
CA ALA A 10 25.75 -6.53 24.55
C ALA A 10 25.14 -5.48 23.62
N ALA A 11 25.73 -5.29 22.45
CA ALA A 11 25.10 -4.50 21.39
C ALA A 11 23.75 -5.17 21.10
N ALA A 12 22.66 -4.46 21.36
CA ALA A 12 21.32 -4.95 21.06
C ALA A 12 21.30 -5.30 19.56
N GLN A 13 21.11 -6.57 19.25
CA GLN A 13 21.09 -7.05 17.88
C GLN A 13 19.93 -6.36 17.15
N GLN A 14 20.22 -5.73 16.02
CA GLN A 14 19.23 -5.06 15.19
C GLN A 14 18.13 -6.07 14.81
N PRO A 15 16.82 -5.73 14.98
CA PRO A 15 15.74 -6.64 14.61
C PRO A 15 15.83 -7.04 13.13
N ASP A 16 15.39 -8.26 12.81
CA ASP A 16 15.39 -8.77 11.44
C ASP A 16 14.52 -7.88 10.53
N ALA A 17 15.01 -7.60 9.31
CA ALA A 17 14.35 -6.71 8.36
C ALA A 17 12.96 -7.21 7.94
N ALA A 18 12.78 -8.53 7.76
CA ALA A 18 11.48 -9.10 7.42
C ALA A 18 10.48 -8.99 8.60
N GLN A 19 10.95 -9.11 9.84
CA GLN A 19 10.11 -8.89 11.02
C GLN A 19 9.62 -7.44 11.13
N ILE A 20 10.48 -6.46 10.83
CA ILE A 20 10.09 -5.04 10.82
C ILE A 20 9.06 -4.79 9.72
N MET A 21 9.25 -5.32 8.51
CA MET A 21 8.31 -5.20 7.40
C MET A 21 6.96 -5.84 7.74
N SER A 22 6.96 -7.04 8.34
CA SER A 22 5.75 -7.73 8.78
C SER A 22 4.98 -6.92 9.83
N LYS A 23 5.68 -6.42 10.86
CA LYS A 23 5.08 -5.58 11.89
C LYS A 23 4.46 -4.31 11.32
N SER A 24 5.17 -3.63 10.43
CA SER A 24 4.69 -2.41 9.77
C SER A 24 3.44 -2.68 8.92
N ARG A 25 3.41 -3.80 8.18
CA ARG A 25 2.25 -4.27 7.42
C ARG A 25 1.05 -4.53 8.35
N ASP A 26 1.25 -5.33 9.39
CA ASP A 26 0.15 -5.73 10.30
C ASP A 26 -0.49 -4.52 11.01
N LEU A 27 0.28 -3.46 11.27
CA LEU A 27 -0.22 -2.20 11.82
C LEU A 27 -1.01 -1.36 10.83
N SER A 28 -0.85 -1.57 9.52
CA SER A 28 -1.57 -0.85 8.45
C SER A 28 -2.85 -1.54 7.98
N ILE A 29 -3.15 -2.74 8.50
CA ILE A 29 -4.41 -3.47 8.21
C ILE A 29 -5.54 -2.80 9.01
N THR A 30 -6.53 -2.27 8.31
CA THR A 30 -7.44 -1.27 8.86
C THR A 30 -8.70 -1.80 9.54
N GLY A 31 -8.95 -3.10 9.53
CA GLY A 31 -10.19 -3.63 10.08
C GLY A 31 -11.43 -3.29 9.24
N SER A 32 -12.61 -3.28 9.87
CA SER A 32 -13.84 -2.88 9.19
C SER A 32 -14.02 -1.37 9.27
N LEU A 33 -13.91 -0.68 8.11
CA LEU A 33 -14.12 0.76 8.03
C LEU A 33 -14.79 1.18 6.72
N SER A 34 -15.35 2.37 6.71
CA SER A 34 -15.75 3.09 5.50
C SER A 34 -15.07 4.46 5.45
N ALA A 35 -14.80 4.93 4.25
CA ALA A 35 -14.21 6.25 4.03
C ALA A 35 -14.54 6.78 2.63
N ASN A 36 -14.43 8.10 2.47
CA ASN A 36 -14.34 8.74 1.17
C ASN A 36 -12.87 8.98 0.82
N ILE A 37 -12.53 8.88 -0.46
CA ILE A 37 -11.18 9.11 -0.97
C ILE A 37 -11.26 10.15 -2.08
N SER A 38 -10.37 11.13 -2.02
CA SER A 38 -10.03 11.99 -3.15
C SER A 38 -8.74 11.47 -3.78
N LEU A 39 -8.77 11.10 -5.06
CA LEU A 39 -7.60 10.79 -5.87
C LEU A 39 -7.37 11.94 -6.83
N THR A 40 -6.35 12.75 -6.59
CA THR A 40 -5.95 13.87 -7.44
C THR A 40 -4.73 13.49 -8.26
N ILE A 41 -4.80 13.66 -9.57
CA ILE A 41 -3.72 13.38 -10.52
C ILE A 41 -3.28 14.71 -11.13
N THR A 42 -2.02 15.07 -10.96
CA THR A 42 -1.42 16.32 -11.47
C THR A 42 -0.43 15.98 -12.56
N GLU A 43 -0.63 16.56 -13.73
CA GLU A 43 0.25 16.41 -14.90
C GLU A 43 1.50 17.30 -14.76
N LYS A 44 2.55 17.03 -15.53
CA LYS A 44 3.81 17.81 -15.56
C LYS A 44 3.56 19.32 -15.73
N GLY A 45 2.54 19.72 -16.49
CA GLY A 45 2.17 21.13 -16.72
C GLY A 45 1.34 21.76 -15.60
N GLY A 46 1.09 21.06 -14.48
CA GLY A 46 0.35 21.57 -13.33
C GLY A 46 -1.17 21.42 -13.42
N SER A 47 -1.74 21.03 -14.58
CA SER A 47 -3.17 20.70 -14.67
C SER A 47 -3.50 19.48 -13.82
N SER A 48 -4.64 19.52 -13.14
CA SER A 48 -5.06 18.46 -12.24
C SER A 48 -6.46 17.97 -12.55
N ARG A 49 -6.69 16.67 -12.30
CA ARG A 49 -8.02 16.06 -12.30
C ARG A 49 -8.20 15.28 -11.00
N SER A 50 -9.38 15.36 -10.43
CA SER A 50 -9.72 14.67 -9.19
C SER A 50 -10.84 13.66 -9.41
N ARG A 51 -10.83 12.59 -8.61
CA ARG A 51 -11.86 11.56 -8.55
C ARG A 51 -12.33 11.41 -7.12
N THR A 52 -13.63 11.36 -6.95
CA THR A 52 -14.27 11.04 -5.67
C THR A 52 -14.58 9.54 -5.65
N ILE A 53 -14.15 8.87 -4.60
CA ILE A 53 -14.25 7.43 -4.44
C ILE A 53 -14.85 7.15 -3.06
N SER A 54 -15.76 6.19 -2.97
CA SER A 54 -16.15 5.57 -1.70
C SER A 54 -15.41 4.26 -1.52
N MET A 55 -14.99 3.97 -0.30
CA MET A 55 -14.34 2.73 0.06
C MET A 55 -14.99 2.12 1.30
N THR A 56 -15.16 0.81 1.28
CA THR A 56 -15.55 0.03 2.45
C THR A 56 -14.64 -1.19 2.56
N THR A 57 -14.11 -1.43 3.75
CA THR A 57 -13.26 -2.59 4.05
C THR A 57 -13.89 -3.48 5.11
N LYS A 58 -13.53 -4.76 5.09
CA LYS A 58 -13.81 -5.72 6.14
C LYS A 58 -12.63 -6.66 6.30
N SER A 59 -12.10 -6.74 7.50
CA SER A 59 -11.03 -7.70 7.85
C SER A 59 -11.62 -8.90 8.58
N TYR A 60 -10.99 -10.06 8.39
CA TYR A 60 -11.38 -11.34 8.95
C TYR A 60 -10.27 -11.87 9.87
N ALA A 61 -10.63 -12.80 10.77
CA ALA A 61 -9.72 -13.31 11.79
C ALA A 61 -8.48 -14.03 11.25
N ASP A 62 -8.56 -14.58 10.03
CA ASP A 62 -7.45 -15.25 9.32
C ASP A 62 -6.47 -14.31 8.64
N GLY A 63 -6.70 -12.98 8.77
CA GLY A 63 -5.88 -11.93 8.14
C GLY A 63 -6.28 -11.62 6.70
N LEU A 64 -7.39 -12.16 6.22
CA LEU A 64 -8.02 -11.74 4.97
C LEU A 64 -8.64 -10.35 5.15
N GLU A 65 -8.43 -9.46 4.19
CA GLU A 65 -9.15 -8.19 4.07
C GLU A 65 -9.86 -8.11 2.72
N LYS A 66 -11.13 -7.75 2.73
CA LYS A 66 -11.89 -7.44 1.52
C LYS A 66 -12.21 -5.97 1.46
N ARG A 67 -12.09 -5.40 0.26
CA ARG A 67 -12.28 -3.96 0.03
C ARG A 67 -13.12 -3.75 -1.22
N ILE A 68 -14.18 -2.96 -1.08
CA ILE A 68 -14.95 -2.42 -2.20
C ILE A 68 -14.57 -0.97 -2.39
N ILE A 69 -14.26 -0.61 -3.62
CA ILE A 69 -13.90 0.75 -4.07
C ILE A 69 -14.89 1.12 -5.17
N LYS A 70 -15.62 2.24 -5.02
CA LYS A 70 -16.58 2.71 -6.02
C LYS A 70 -16.26 4.15 -6.41
N PHE A 71 -16.12 4.41 -7.70
CA PHE A 71 -15.89 5.74 -8.24
C PHE A 71 -17.23 6.49 -8.37
N ILE A 72 -17.33 7.63 -7.70
CA ILE A 72 -18.54 8.46 -7.61
C ILE A 72 -18.49 9.60 -8.61
N GLU A 73 -17.33 10.22 -8.79
CA GLU A 73 -17.08 11.35 -9.69
C GLU A 73 -15.69 11.28 -10.29
N PRO A 74 -15.48 11.89 -11.44
CA PRO A 74 -16.42 12.53 -12.36
C PRO A 74 -17.20 11.52 -13.21
N ALA A 75 -18.04 12.02 -14.12
CA ALA A 75 -18.98 11.21 -14.90
C ALA A 75 -18.31 10.12 -15.77
N ASP A 76 -17.09 10.36 -16.26
CA ASP A 76 -16.32 9.44 -17.11
C ASP A 76 -15.87 8.16 -16.37
N VAL A 77 -15.75 8.21 -15.05
CA VAL A 77 -15.39 7.05 -14.22
C VAL A 77 -16.52 6.60 -13.28
N ARG A 78 -17.62 7.35 -13.22
CA ARG A 78 -18.75 7.04 -12.32
C ARG A 78 -19.28 5.64 -12.53
N GLY A 79 -19.47 4.91 -11.41
CA GLY A 79 -19.95 3.54 -11.39
C GLY A 79 -18.86 2.50 -11.67
N THR A 80 -17.62 2.89 -12.03
CA THR A 80 -16.50 1.97 -11.97
C THR A 80 -16.36 1.49 -10.55
N SER A 81 -16.23 0.17 -10.35
CA SER A 81 -16.10 -0.41 -9.03
C SER A 81 -15.05 -1.52 -9.03
N MET A 82 -14.39 -1.70 -7.89
CA MET A 82 -13.38 -2.74 -7.71
C MET A 82 -13.64 -3.52 -6.43
N LEU A 83 -13.39 -4.82 -6.50
CA LEU A 83 -13.27 -5.70 -5.35
C LEU A 83 -11.80 -6.10 -5.24
N VAL A 84 -11.22 -5.83 -4.09
CA VAL A 84 -9.88 -6.28 -3.71
C VAL A 84 -10.03 -7.30 -2.59
N VAL A 85 -9.44 -8.47 -2.77
CA VAL A 85 -9.33 -9.55 -1.79
C VAL A 85 -7.86 -9.66 -1.45
N ASP A 86 -7.48 -9.03 -0.34
CA ASP A 86 -6.09 -8.93 0.15
C ASP A 86 -5.82 -10.10 1.10
N ASN A 87 -5.04 -11.06 0.65
CA ASN A 87 -4.74 -12.28 1.40
C ASN A 87 -3.40 -12.14 2.14
N LYS A 88 -3.37 -12.52 3.42
CA LYS A 88 -2.12 -12.45 4.20
C LYS A 88 -1.06 -13.43 3.69
N ASN A 89 -1.45 -14.63 3.30
CA ASN A 89 -0.55 -15.77 3.03
C ASN A 89 -0.73 -16.40 1.65
N SER A 90 -1.51 -15.79 0.76
CA SER A 90 -1.73 -16.27 -0.61
C SER A 90 -1.85 -15.10 -1.58
N ALA A 91 -1.96 -15.40 -2.87
CA ALA A 91 -2.09 -14.35 -3.88
C ALA A 91 -3.39 -13.56 -3.72
N ASP A 92 -3.27 -12.24 -3.84
CA ASP A 92 -4.41 -11.32 -3.82
C ASP A 92 -5.23 -11.47 -5.09
N GLU A 93 -6.54 -11.22 -4.95
CA GLU A 93 -7.45 -11.15 -6.08
C GLU A 93 -8.00 -9.75 -6.24
N MET A 94 -8.09 -9.31 -7.48
CA MET A 94 -8.65 -8.01 -7.83
C MET A 94 -9.62 -8.16 -9.00
N TRP A 95 -10.78 -7.54 -8.85
CA TRP A 95 -11.83 -7.51 -9.85
C TRP A 95 -12.25 -6.08 -10.12
N ILE A 96 -12.52 -5.75 -11.39
CA ILE A 96 -12.99 -4.41 -11.79
C ILE A 96 -14.22 -4.53 -12.66
N TYR A 97 -15.23 -3.74 -12.35
CA TYR A 97 -16.39 -3.49 -13.22
C TYR A 97 -16.21 -2.17 -13.96
N LEU A 98 -16.42 -2.20 -15.25
CA LEU A 98 -16.34 -1.05 -16.16
C LEU A 98 -17.73 -0.77 -16.73
N PRO A 99 -18.45 0.26 -16.25
CA PRO A 99 -19.83 0.56 -16.68
C PRO A 99 -19.98 0.80 -18.18
N ALA A 100 -19.00 1.49 -18.79
CA ALA A 100 -18.99 1.75 -20.23
C ALA A 100 -18.97 0.47 -21.08
N LEU A 101 -18.41 -0.61 -20.55
CA LEU A 101 -18.36 -1.92 -21.21
C LEU A 101 -19.41 -2.89 -20.68
N LYS A 102 -20.13 -2.54 -19.60
CA LYS A 102 -21.04 -3.41 -18.84
C LYS A 102 -20.39 -4.77 -18.53
N LYS A 103 -19.13 -4.74 -18.11
CA LYS A 103 -18.32 -5.95 -17.95
C LYS A 103 -17.50 -5.90 -16.67
N THR A 104 -17.57 -7.01 -15.93
CA THR A 104 -16.66 -7.31 -14.81
C THR A 104 -15.54 -8.20 -15.32
N ARG A 105 -14.31 -7.91 -14.93
CA ARG A 105 -13.15 -8.74 -15.25
C ARG A 105 -12.17 -8.80 -14.07
N ARG A 106 -11.39 -9.85 -14.02
CA ARG A 106 -10.25 -9.97 -13.10
C ARG A 106 -9.09 -9.10 -13.60
N ILE A 107 -8.39 -8.44 -12.67
CA ILE A 107 -7.07 -7.86 -12.92
C ILE A 107 -6.08 -9.00 -12.73
N VAL A 108 -5.46 -9.41 -13.83
CA VAL A 108 -4.51 -10.53 -13.80
C VAL A 108 -3.15 -10.09 -13.26
N THR A 109 -2.31 -11.05 -12.86
CA THR A 109 -1.00 -10.81 -12.23
C THR A 109 -0.14 -9.82 -13.01
N SER A 110 -0.05 -9.96 -14.32
CA SER A 110 0.70 -9.05 -15.21
C SER A 110 0.14 -7.62 -15.33
N GLU A 111 -1.03 -7.36 -14.74
CA GLU A 111 -1.64 -6.02 -14.68
C GLU A 111 -1.50 -5.38 -13.29
N LYS A 112 -1.05 -6.11 -12.28
CA LYS A 112 -0.93 -5.57 -10.91
C LYS A 112 0.09 -4.43 -10.84
N GLY A 113 1.22 -4.53 -11.52
CA GLY A 113 2.23 -3.46 -11.63
C GLY A 113 1.80 -2.26 -12.46
N LYS A 114 0.69 -2.38 -13.24
CA LYS A 114 0.20 -1.28 -14.08
C LYS A 114 -0.52 -0.22 -13.25
N SER A 115 -0.62 0.98 -13.84
CA SER A 115 -1.23 2.16 -13.24
C SER A 115 -2.67 1.90 -12.76
N PHE A 116 -2.95 2.23 -11.51
CA PHE A 116 -4.30 2.27 -10.94
C PHE A 116 -5.04 3.49 -11.49
N MET A 117 -6.02 3.24 -12.36
CA MET A 117 -6.89 4.28 -12.90
C MET A 117 -6.14 5.49 -13.46
N SER A 118 -5.06 5.28 -14.18
CA SER A 118 -4.18 6.32 -14.78
C SER A 118 -3.53 7.26 -13.76
N SER A 119 -3.42 6.86 -12.49
CA SER A 119 -2.64 7.56 -11.47
C SER A 119 -1.19 7.05 -11.44
N GLU A 120 -0.36 7.64 -10.59
CA GLU A 120 1.02 7.18 -10.35
C GLU A 120 1.10 6.04 -9.30
N PHE A 121 -0.03 5.66 -8.72
CA PHE A 121 -0.16 4.41 -7.98
C PHE A 121 -0.38 3.24 -8.95
N SER A 122 0.14 2.07 -8.61
CA SER A 122 -0.14 0.82 -9.32
C SER A 122 -1.35 0.10 -8.71
N ASN A 123 -1.89 -0.90 -9.43
CA ASN A 123 -2.91 -1.77 -8.85
C ASN A 123 -2.35 -2.54 -7.64
N ALA A 124 -1.06 -2.92 -7.66
CA ALA A 124 -0.39 -3.56 -6.52
C ALA A 124 -0.27 -2.64 -5.30
N ASP A 125 -0.23 -1.32 -5.47
CA ASP A 125 -0.23 -0.38 -4.33
C ASP A 125 -1.60 -0.36 -3.61
N MET A 126 -2.64 -0.99 -4.16
CA MET A 126 -3.97 -1.11 -3.56
C MET A 126 -4.10 -2.35 -2.66
N THR A 127 -3.10 -3.20 -2.57
CA THR A 127 -3.02 -4.36 -1.67
C THR A 127 -1.82 -4.24 -0.75
N SER A 128 -1.78 -5.07 0.29
CA SER A 128 -0.62 -5.18 1.17
C SER A 128 0.33 -6.24 0.62
N PRO A 129 1.60 -5.92 0.34
CA PRO A 129 2.54 -6.91 -0.21
C PRO A 129 2.70 -8.12 0.71
N THR A 130 2.67 -9.34 0.16
CA THR A 130 3.00 -10.56 0.89
C THR A 130 4.48 -10.54 1.26
N ILE A 131 4.80 -10.66 2.54
CA ILE A 131 6.20 -10.51 3.03
C ILE A 131 7.14 -11.54 2.39
N SER A 132 6.69 -12.79 2.24
CA SER A 132 7.49 -13.86 1.62
C SER A 132 7.72 -13.72 0.11
N ASP A 133 7.06 -12.76 -0.56
CA ASP A 133 7.32 -12.45 -1.96
C ASP A 133 8.63 -11.65 -2.15
N PHE A 134 9.27 -11.27 -1.05
CA PHE A 134 10.48 -10.44 -1.05
C PHE A 134 11.56 -11.01 -0.14
N THR A 135 12.81 -10.77 -0.52
CA THR A 135 13.94 -10.76 0.41
C THR A 135 14.10 -9.37 0.98
N HIS A 136 14.38 -9.28 2.28
CA HIS A 136 14.49 -8.01 2.99
C HIS A 136 15.87 -7.87 3.61
N LYS A 137 16.49 -6.70 3.49
CA LYS A 137 17.77 -6.40 4.15
C LYS A 137 17.81 -4.96 4.64
N HIS A 138 18.50 -4.72 5.74
CA HIS A 138 18.85 -3.39 6.18
C HIS A 138 19.87 -2.76 5.22
N LEU A 139 19.65 -1.49 4.91
CA LEU A 139 20.65 -0.69 4.22
C LEU A 139 21.57 0.02 5.22
N GLU A 140 22.70 0.51 4.73
CA GLU A 140 23.56 1.42 5.47
C GLU A 140 22.75 2.58 6.03
N LYS A 141 23.04 3.00 7.27
CA LYS A 141 22.27 4.00 8.05
C LYS A 141 20.89 3.56 8.53
N SER A 142 20.46 2.30 8.31
CA SER A 142 19.27 1.77 8.98
C SER A 142 19.51 1.77 10.49
N GLY A 143 18.48 2.24 11.24
CA GLY A 143 18.60 2.44 12.70
C GLY A 143 19.08 3.84 13.10
N THR A 144 19.44 4.70 12.15
CA THR A 144 19.79 6.11 12.42
C THR A 144 18.57 7.03 12.20
N ASN A 145 18.60 8.24 12.77
CA ASN A 145 17.52 9.23 12.63
C ASN A 145 16.11 8.70 12.96
N ASN A 146 16.01 7.74 13.90
CA ASN A 146 14.75 7.05 14.27
C ASN A 146 14.07 6.34 13.11
N GLN A 147 14.82 5.84 12.13
CA GLN A 147 14.30 5.14 10.94
C GLN A 147 15.03 3.83 10.68
N TRP A 148 14.25 2.78 10.39
CA TRP A 148 14.70 1.61 9.66
C TRP A 148 14.68 1.91 8.16
N ILE A 149 15.77 1.62 7.46
CA ILE A 149 15.86 1.74 6.01
C ILE A 149 16.03 0.32 5.46
N ILE A 150 14.97 -0.20 4.84
CA ILE A 150 14.91 -1.60 4.42
C ILE A 150 14.71 -1.67 2.92
N GLU A 151 15.62 -2.38 2.25
CA GLU A 151 15.45 -2.78 0.86
C GLU A 151 14.67 -4.09 0.80
N SER A 152 13.65 -4.12 -0.07
CA SER A 152 12.85 -5.29 -0.39
C SER A 152 13.00 -5.61 -1.87
N THR A 153 13.54 -6.79 -2.19
CA THR A 153 13.74 -7.27 -3.57
C THR A 153 12.81 -8.45 -3.81
N PRO A 154 11.99 -8.46 -4.88
CA PRO A 154 11.16 -9.61 -5.23
C PRO A 154 11.99 -10.90 -5.33
N VAL A 155 11.42 -12.03 -4.89
CA VAL A 155 12.16 -13.32 -4.79
C VAL A 155 12.49 -13.93 -6.15
N ASN A 156 11.79 -13.53 -7.22
CA ASN A 156 12.01 -13.97 -8.60
C ASN A 156 11.45 -12.94 -9.60
N GLU A 157 11.69 -13.18 -10.89
CA GLU A 157 11.24 -12.31 -11.99
C GLU A 157 9.72 -12.19 -12.08
N ASP A 158 8.98 -13.30 -11.89
CA ASP A 158 7.50 -13.28 -11.91
C ASP A 158 6.94 -12.32 -10.86
N LYS A 159 7.54 -12.31 -9.66
CA LYS A 159 7.16 -11.38 -8.60
C LYS A 159 7.58 -9.94 -8.91
N ALA A 160 8.73 -9.75 -9.53
CA ALA A 160 9.16 -8.43 -9.97
C ALA A 160 8.19 -7.84 -11.03
N GLU A 161 7.76 -8.66 -11.99
CA GLU A 161 6.74 -8.27 -12.98
C GLU A 161 5.37 -8.01 -12.34
N GLU A 162 4.94 -8.89 -11.40
CA GLU A 162 3.68 -8.72 -10.66
C GLU A 162 3.61 -7.37 -9.96
N TYR A 163 4.66 -6.97 -9.24
CA TYR A 163 4.72 -5.72 -8.50
C TYR A 163 5.14 -4.52 -9.37
N GLY A 164 5.77 -4.74 -10.53
CA GLY A 164 6.16 -3.71 -11.49
C GLY A 164 7.43 -2.93 -11.11
N TYR A 165 8.33 -3.54 -10.31
CA TYR A 165 9.61 -2.94 -9.94
C TYR A 165 10.67 -3.99 -9.59
N SER A 166 11.96 -3.65 -9.74
CA SER A 166 13.07 -4.54 -9.40
C SER A 166 13.37 -4.59 -7.90
N ARG A 167 13.21 -3.47 -7.20
CA ARG A 167 13.38 -3.35 -5.74
C ARG A 167 12.67 -2.12 -5.19
N LYS A 168 12.40 -2.15 -3.90
CA LYS A 168 11.80 -1.05 -3.14
C LYS A 168 12.62 -0.77 -1.88
N ILE A 169 12.83 0.50 -1.55
CA ILE A 169 13.40 0.94 -0.28
C ILE A 169 12.30 1.56 0.56
N SER A 170 12.10 1.03 1.77
CA SER A 170 11.11 1.52 2.72
C SER A 170 11.79 2.21 3.89
N TYR A 171 11.31 3.40 4.24
CA TYR A 171 11.71 4.19 5.40
C TYR A 171 10.62 4.06 6.47
N ILE A 172 10.94 3.43 7.59
CA ILE A 172 9.99 3.03 8.64
C ILE A 172 10.43 3.64 9.96
N SER A 173 9.55 4.36 10.67
CA SER A 173 9.86 4.89 11.99
C SER A 173 10.11 3.76 13.00
N ILE A 174 11.16 3.90 13.82
CA ILE A 174 11.55 2.89 14.83
C ILE A 174 10.50 2.81 15.93
N ASP A 175 10.09 3.96 16.46
CA ASP A 175 9.18 4.10 17.58
C ASP A 175 7.75 3.62 17.26
N LYS A 176 7.25 3.90 16.04
CA LYS A 176 5.87 3.64 15.65
C LYS A 176 5.71 2.50 14.66
N SER A 177 6.81 1.99 14.09
CA SER A 177 6.80 0.99 13.01
C SER A 177 5.93 1.39 11.80
N GLN A 178 5.85 2.70 11.52
CA GLN A 178 5.05 3.29 10.45
C GLN A 178 5.91 3.61 9.24
N VAL A 179 5.45 3.22 8.04
CA VAL A 179 6.09 3.64 6.79
C VAL A 179 5.93 5.15 6.64
N GLN A 180 7.02 5.83 6.33
CA GLN A 180 7.07 7.27 6.08
C GLN A 180 7.30 7.60 4.61
N LYS A 181 8.13 6.79 3.93
CA LYS A 181 8.47 6.95 2.52
C LYS A 181 8.81 5.60 1.90
N MET A 182 8.54 5.47 0.61
CA MET A 182 8.98 4.34 -0.21
C MET A 182 9.58 4.84 -1.53
N GLU A 183 10.69 4.25 -1.94
CA GLU A 183 11.37 4.51 -3.19
C GLU A 183 11.33 3.24 -4.04
N PHE A 184 10.93 3.36 -5.31
CA PHE A 184 10.76 2.24 -6.22
C PHE A 184 11.72 2.36 -7.39
N TYR A 185 12.39 1.26 -7.72
CA TYR A 185 13.39 1.18 -8.77
C TYR A 185 12.88 0.30 -9.90
N ASN A 186 13.07 0.78 -11.15
CA ASN A 186 12.70 0.06 -12.36
C ASN A 186 13.65 -1.13 -12.62
N PHE A 187 13.44 -1.85 -13.72
CA PHE A 187 14.27 -3.02 -14.07
C PHE A 187 15.69 -2.63 -14.51
N ASP A 188 15.95 -1.38 -14.86
CA ASP A 188 17.28 -0.82 -15.10
C ASP A 188 17.94 -0.30 -13.82
N ASN A 189 17.32 -0.59 -12.66
CA ASN A 189 17.78 -0.15 -11.33
C ASN A 189 17.80 1.38 -11.14
N GLU A 190 16.98 2.11 -11.87
CA GLU A 190 16.82 3.55 -11.73
C GLU A 190 15.63 3.88 -10.84
N LEU A 191 15.78 4.90 -9.98
CA LEU A 191 14.69 5.41 -9.14
C LEU A 191 13.65 6.11 -10.03
N PHE A 192 12.44 5.55 -10.12
CA PHE A 192 11.39 6.08 -10.99
C PHE A 192 10.15 6.59 -10.24
N LYS A 193 9.87 6.08 -9.04
CA LYS A 193 8.70 6.48 -8.25
C LYS A 193 9.05 6.62 -6.78
N ILE A 194 8.52 7.67 -6.13
CA ILE A 194 8.58 7.88 -4.69
C ILE A 194 7.16 8.02 -4.16
N ILE A 195 6.82 7.25 -3.12
CA ILE A 195 5.58 7.44 -2.36
C ILE A 195 5.95 7.98 -0.99
N GLU A 196 5.37 9.14 -0.63
CA GLU A 196 5.53 9.78 0.67
C GLU A 196 4.22 9.72 1.45
N ILE A 197 4.29 9.32 2.71
CA ILE A 197 3.17 9.36 3.64
C ILE A 197 3.14 10.75 4.28
N LYS A 198 2.08 11.50 4.02
CA LYS A 198 1.92 12.87 4.52
C LYS A 198 1.20 12.92 5.85
N SER A 199 0.24 12.02 6.07
CA SER A 199 -0.45 11.90 7.35
C SER A 199 -1.04 10.52 7.55
N ILE A 200 -1.26 10.17 8.80
CA ILE A 200 -1.93 8.95 9.23
C ILE A 200 -3.19 9.30 10.03
N PHE A 201 -4.11 8.36 10.11
CA PHE A 201 -5.27 8.37 11.00
C PHE A 201 -5.11 7.19 11.97
N PRO A 202 -4.97 7.45 13.29
CA PRO A 202 -4.87 6.39 14.28
C PRO A 202 -6.22 5.67 14.41
N LEU A 203 -6.17 4.34 14.50
CA LEU A 203 -7.34 3.48 14.70
C LEU A 203 -7.44 3.05 16.16
N SER A 204 -8.65 2.65 16.58
CA SER A 204 -8.98 2.32 17.97
C SER A 204 -8.21 1.11 18.51
N ASP A 205 -7.74 0.20 17.66
CA ASP A 205 -7.00 -1.01 18.00
C ASP A 205 -5.45 -0.83 18.03
N GLY A 206 -4.97 0.43 17.97
CA GLY A 206 -3.55 0.76 17.94
C GLY A 206 -2.91 0.66 16.57
N LYS A 207 -3.68 0.32 15.54
CA LYS A 207 -3.28 0.35 14.14
C LYS A 207 -3.41 1.76 13.55
N TYR A 208 -3.17 1.90 12.26
CA TYR A 208 -3.34 3.18 11.57
C TYR A 208 -3.79 2.99 10.13
N LEU A 209 -4.54 3.95 9.64
CA LEU A 209 -4.80 4.14 8.21
C LEU A 209 -3.84 5.21 7.69
N VAL A 210 -3.21 4.97 6.56
CA VAL A 210 -2.52 6.04 5.80
C VAL A 210 -3.58 7.00 5.28
N LYS A 211 -3.70 8.17 5.92
CA LYS A 211 -4.74 9.15 5.61
C LYS A 211 -4.43 9.96 4.37
N ASN A 212 -3.17 10.33 4.17
CA ASN A 212 -2.72 11.06 3.00
C ASN A 212 -1.39 10.50 2.51
N MET A 213 -1.30 10.19 1.22
CA MET A 213 -0.07 9.78 0.56
C MET A 213 0.05 10.38 -0.84
N VAL A 214 1.29 10.62 -1.25
CA VAL A 214 1.62 11.24 -2.54
C VAL A 214 2.60 10.36 -3.27
N ALA A 215 2.26 9.95 -4.49
CA ALA A 215 3.15 9.27 -5.42
C ALA A 215 3.70 10.27 -6.44
N ASN A 216 5.01 10.36 -6.55
CA ASN A 216 5.73 11.17 -7.53
C ASN A 216 6.42 10.23 -8.52
N ASN A 217 6.14 10.38 -9.81
CA ASN A 217 6.82 9.69 -10.88
C ASN A 217 7.91 10.60 -11.45
N LEU A 218 9.16 10.20 -11.28
CA LEU A 218 10.33 11.01 -11.65
C LEU A 218 10.57 11.03 -13.16
N ASN A 219 10.14 9.98 -13.88
CA ASN A 219 10.30 9.90 -15.33
C ASN A 219 9.32 10.81 -16.07
N THR A 220 8.07 10.86 -15.60
CA THR A 220 7.00 11.65 -16.23
C THR A 220 6.82 13.02 -15.61
N ASN A 221 7.37 13.27 -14.42
CA ASN A 221 7.10 14.43 -13.58
C ASN A 221 5.60 14.60 -13.26
N ARG A 222 4.86 13.48 -13.20
CA ARG A 222 3.46 13.45 -12.76
C ARG A 222 3.39 13.12 -11.28
N LYS A 223 2.33 13.59 -10.66
CA LYS A 223 2.07 13.36 -9.24
C LYS A 223 0.64 12.88 -9.04
N SER A 224 0.44 11.95 -8.11
CA SER A 224 -0.89 11.54 -7.67
C SER A 224 -0.99 11.57 -6.16
N GLU A 225 -2.10 12.06 -5.65
CA GLU A 225 -2.38 12.15 -4.22
C GLU A 225 -3.65 11.39 -3.87
N ILE A 226 -3.59 10.56 -2.83
CA ILE A 226 -4.73 9.92 -2.19
C ILE A 226 -4.95 10.57 -0.83
N LEU A 227 -6.16 11.09 -0.61
CA LEU A 227 -6.57 11.69 0.66
C LEU A 227 -7.87 11.04 1.14
N PHE A 228 -7.84 10.42 2.33
CA PHE A 228 -9.01 9.86 3.00
C PHE A 228 -9.72 10.90 3.85
N SER A 229 -11.05 10.87 3.81
CA SER A 229 -11.96 11.70 4.58
C SER A 229 -13.18 10.91 5.05
N ASN A 230 -13.96 11.44 5.99
CA ASN A 230 -15.17 10.80 6.52
C ASN A 230 -14.93 9.34 6.95
N ILE A 231 -13.81 9.11 7.64
CA ILE A 231 -13.39 7.79 8.10
C ILE A 231 -14.28 7.36 9.25
N SER A 232 -14.91 6.19 9.12
CA SER A 232 -15.76 5.57 10.15
C SER A 232 -15.28 4.15 10.40
N GLU A 233 -14.86 3.87 11.63
CA GLU A 233 -14.42 2.54 12.08
C GLU A 233 -15.59 1.69 12.57
N GLY A 234 -15.39 0.37 12.61
CA GLY A 234 -16.34 -0.58 13.20
C GLY A 234 -17.65 -0.71 12.43
N VAL A 235 -17.67 -0.32 11.14
CA VAL A 235 -18.88 -0.41 10.32
C VAL A 235 -19.31 -1.87 10.18
N LYS A 236 -20.60 -2.13 10.40
CA LYS A 236 -21.19 -3.45 10.15
C LYS A 236 -21.47 -3.58 8.65
N VAL A 237 -20.71 -4.41 7.99
CA VAL A 237 -20.86 -4.66 6.55
C VAL A 237 -21.16 -6.12 6.32
N ASP A 238 -22.23 -6.40 5.58
CA ASP A 238 -22.61 -7.75 5.18
C ASP A 238 -21.62 -8.30 4.13
N ASP A 239 -21.32 -9.59 4.19
CA ASP A 239 -20.40 -10.25 3.25
C ASP A 239 -20.90 -10.22 1.80
N SER A 240 -22.20 -10.12 1.59
CA SER A 240 -22.81 -9.95 0.27
C SER A 240 -22.34 -8.69 -0.46
N ASN A 241 -21.86 -7.69 0.28
CA ASN A 241 -21.27 -6.49 -0.32
C ASN A 241 -19.94 -6.77 -1.04
N PHE A 242 -19.20 -7.80 -0.60
CA PHE A 242 -17.87 -8.14 -1.12
C PHE A 242 -17.95 -9.30 -2.13
N THR A 243 -18.87 -9.20 -3.08
CA THR A 243 -19.07 -10.18 -4.15
C THR A 243 -18.88 -9.55 -5.52
N ILE A 244 -18.50 -10.36 -6.52
CA ILE A 244 -18.33 -9.90 -7.90
C ILE A 244 -19.66 -9.33 -8.43
N GLN A 245 -20.80 -9.95 -8.11
CA GLN A 245 -22.12 -9.49 -8.52
C GLN A 245 -22.47 -8.09 -7.99
N ASN A 246 -21.95 -7.74 -6.80
CA ASN A 246 -22.22 -6.43 -6.22
C ASN A 246 -21.40 -5.30 -6.86
N LEU A 247 -20.40 -5.62 -7.68
CA LEU A 247 -19.65 -4.61 -8.44
C LEU A 247 -20.51 -3.93 -9.51
N GLU A 248 -21.53 -4.61 -10.00
CA GLU A 248 -22.39 -4.15 -11.11
C GLU A 248 -23.59 -3.28 -10.66
N ARG A 249 -23.69 -3.01 -9.32
CA ARG A 249 -24.84 -2.30 -8.71
C ARG A 249 -24.56 -0.87 -8.31
#